data_5f6a8784552dc39e6d0b696e9c7ead9e
#
_entry.id   5f6a8784552dc39e6d0b696e9c7ead9e
#
_cell.length_a   1.000
_cell.length_b   1.000
_cell.length_c   1.000
_cell.angle_alpha   90.00
_cell.angle_beta   90.00
_cell.angle_gamma   90.00
#
_symmetry.space_group_name_H-M   'P 1'
#
loop_
_entity.id
_entity.type
_entity.pdbx_description
1 polymer ?
#
loop_
_entity_poly.entity_id
_entity_poly.type
_entity_poly.pdbx_seq_one_letter_code
_entity_poly.pdbx_strand_id
1 'polypeptide(L)'
;MTHRPVLARTYAELNAASAELLSRAAASHHAGHTSLGLVPTMGALHEGHAALVRSAREANDVVVVSIFVNPLQFGEAADLERYPRNLEADLDLLDACGADIAFAPLADEVYPGGEPMVRISSGALGAKFEGASRPGHFDGALTVVAKLLHYGLPPVPADYRAYFGQKDAQQLALVRRMAADLDFPVEIVGVPTVRDADGLALSSRNRFLTPEQRTAALVLHRSLSYLKEQADRHEPLDVKGALAMIRSVRQVDLDYLEVVDPVSLEPLAFNCQDTPFTGEALALIAARVGDVRLIDNVRLG
;
A
#
# COMPACT_ATOMS: atom_id res chain seq x y z
N MET A 1 1.10 -18.84 23.60
CA MET A 1 2.12 -17.92 24.14
C MET A 1 2.18 -16.77 23.15
N THR A 2 1.77 -15.56 23.58
CA THR A 2 1.92 -14.35 22.78
C THR A 2 3.42 -14.08 22.63
N HIS A 3 3.90 -14.08 21.39
CA HIS A 3 5.32 -13.88 21.09
C HIS A 3 5.46 -12.45 20.53
N ARG A 4 5.62 -11.46 21.42
CA ARG A 4 5.82 -10.08 21.02
C ARG A 4 6.96 -10.00 20.01
N PRO A 5 6.79 -9.28 18.88
CA PRO A 5 7.82 -9.19 17.84
C PRO A 5 9.14 -8.63 18.40
N VAL A 6 10.26 -9.11 17.90
CA VAL A 6 11.57 -8.54 18.21
C VAL A 6 11.61 -7.10 17.69
N LEU A 7 11.87 -6.15 18.57
CA LEU A 7 12.02 -4.74 18.17
C LEU A 7 13.46 -4.47 17.72
N ALA A 8 13.65 -4.21 16.43
CA ALA A 8 14.90 -3.79 15.83
C ALA A 8 14.85 -2.29 15.52
N ARG A 9 15.88 -1.54 15.89
CA ARG A 9 15.99 -0.09 15.65
C ARG A 9 17.09 0.26 14.66
N THR A 10 17.99 -0.67 14.42
CA THR A 10 19.09 -0.52 13.45
C THR A 10 19.06 -1.63 12.42
N TYR A 11 19.69 -1.41 11.27
CA TYR A 11 19.87 -2.43 10.25
C TYR A 11 20.63 -3.65 10.79
N ALA A 12 21.63 -3.42 11.64
CA ALA A 12 22.40 -4.51 12.24
C ALA A 12 21.53 -5.42 13.13
N GLU A 13 20.64 -4.83 13.95
CA GLU A 13 19.69 -5.58 14.77
C GLU A 13 18.67 -6.35 13.91
N LEU A 14 18.12 -5.72 12.86
CA LEU A 14 17.21 -6.35 11.91
C LEU A 14 17.87 -7.55 11.23
N ASN A 15 19.08 -7.37 10.71
CA ASN A 15 19.84 -8.41 10.01
C ASN A 15 20.15 -9.60 10.93
N ALA A 16 20.60 -9.34 12.16
CA ALA A 16 20.89 -10.37 13.14
C ALA A 16 19.64 -11.18 13.54
N ALA A 17 18.51 -10.50 13.83
CA ALA A 17 17.26 -11.15 14.17
C ALA A 17 16.71 -11.98 13.00
N SER A 18 16.77 -11.45 11.78
CA SER A 18 16.35 -12.17 10.56
C SER A 18 17.20 -13.43 10.33
N ALA A 19 18.53 -13.34 10.50
CA ALA A 19 19.44 -14.48 10.36
C ALA A 19 19.12 -15.58 11.36
N GLU A 20 18.89 -15.22 12.63
CA GLU A 20 18.57 -16.16 13.69
C GLU A 20 17.23 -16.89 13.40
N LEU A 21 16.18 -16.14 13.08
CA LEU A 21 14.84 -16.71 12.85
C LEU A 21 14.80 -17.58 11.59
N LEU A 22 15.41 -17.14 10.49
CA LEU A 22 15.50 -17.94 9.26
C LEU A 22 16.31 -19.21 9.47
N SER A 23 17.40 -19.16 10.24
CA SER A 23 18.20 -20.34 10.58
C SER A 23 17.41 -21.36 11.42
N ARG A 24 16.59 -20.88 12.36
CA ARG A 24 15.67 -21.72 13.14
C ARG A 24 14.60 -22.36 12.27
N ALA A 25 14.01 -21.59 11.37
CA ALA A 25 13.02 -22.09 10.41
C ALA A 25 13.64 -23.19 9.52
N ALA A 26 14.83 -22.94 8.96
CA ALA A 26 15.56 -23.93 8.17
C ALA A 26 15.82 -25.24 8.90
N ALA A 27 16.16 -25.17 10.18
CA ALA A 27 16.39 -26.35 11.02
C ALA A 27 15.10 -27.17 11.28
N SER A 28 13.93 -26.54 11.18
CA SER A 28 12.62 -27.17 11.38
C SER A 28 12.06 -27.80 10.10
N HIS A 29 12.50 -27.36 8.92
CA HIS A 29 12.07 -27.86 7.61
C HIS A 29 12.97 -28.99 7.12
N HIS A 30 12.43 -30.18 6.90
CA HIS A 30 13.19 -31.38 6.49
C HIS A 30 13.70 -31.30 5.03
N ALA A 31 13.32 -30.35 4.20
CA ALA A 31 13.80 -30.15 2.82
C ALA A 31 13.22 -28.88 2.14
N GLY A 32 12.88 -27.83 2.85
CA GLY A 32 12.21 -26.65 2.29
C GLY A 32 13.12 -25.42 2.20
N HIS A 33 12.86 -24.56 1.21
CA HIS A 33 13.37 -23.22 1.21
C HIS A 33 12.69 -22.42 2.32
N THR A 34 13.46 -21.65 3.08
CA THR A 34 12.91 -20.68 4.01
C THR A 34 12.46 -19.41 3.27
N SER A 35 11.58 -18.66 3.90
CA SER A 35 10.99 -17.46 3.29
C SER A 35 10.86 -16.32 4.28
N LEU A 36 11.07 -15.09 3.78
CA LEU A 36 10.91 -13.85 4.52
C LEU A 36 9.91 -12.94 3.82
N GLY A 37 8.90 -12.49 4.57
CA GLY A 37 7.94 -11.49 4.15
C GLY A 37 8.22 -10.14 4.82
N LEU A 38 8.40 -9.07 4.02
CA LEU A 38 8.52 -7.70 4.48
C LEU A 38 7.20 -6.96 4.28
N VAL A 39 6.73 -6.26 5.31
CA VAL A 39 5.55 -5.38 5.25
C VAL A 39 5.98 -3.94 5.56
N PRO A 40 6.22 -3.09 4.54
CA PRO A 40 6.57 -1.69 4.75
C PRO A 40 5.37 -0.89 5.25
N THR A 41 5.51 -0.19 6.40
CA THR A 41 4.48 0.70 6.95
C THR A 41 5.08 1.98 7.51
N MET A 42 4.22 2.97 7.76
CA MET A 42 4.59 4.19 8.48
C MET A 42 4.14 4.18 9.95
N GLY A 43 3.64 3.05 10.46
CA GLY A 43 3.01 3.01 11.78
C GLY A 43 1.57 3.53 11.78
N ALA A 44 1.02 3.80 12.97
CA ALA A 44 -0.41 4.05 13.18
C ALA A 44 -1.26 2.93 12.56
N LEU A 45 -0.89 1.71 12.88
CA LEU A 45 -1.42 0.52 12.25
C LEU A 45 -2.92 0.36 12.51
N HIS A 46 -3.61 -0.18 11.54
CA HIS A 46 -5.05 -0.47 11.59
C HIS A 46 -5.32 -1.80 10.87
N GLU A 47 -6.58 -2.25 10.84
CA GLU A 47 -6.97 -3.54 10.29
C GLU A 47 -6.52 -3.75 8.82
N GLY A 48 -6.42 -2.70 8.03
CA GLY A 48 -5.83 -2.78 6.68
C GLY A 48 -4.36 -3.22 6.69
N HIS A 49 -3.56 -2.72 7.64
CA HIS A 49 -2.17 -3.17 7.84
C HIS A 49 -2.13 -4.58 8.44
N ALA A 50 -3.04 -4.90 9.38
CA ALA A 50 -3.16 -6.24 9.95
C ALA A 50 -3.39 -7.31 8.86
N ALA A 51 -4.19 -7.00 7.84
CA ALA A 51 -4.40 -7.89 6.69
C ALA A 51 -3.11 -8.14 5.89
N LEU A 52 -2.26 -7.11 5.71
CA LEU A 52 -0.93 -7.28 5.08
C LEU A 52 -0.06 -8.25 5.88
N VAL A 53 -0.01 -8.05 7.21
CA VAL A 53 0.81 -8.89 8.10
C VAL A 53 0.32 -10.33 8.12
N ARG A 54 -1.01 -10.55 8.21
CA ARG A 54 -1.58 -11.91 8.15
C ARG A 54 -1.28 -12.59 6.82
N SER A 55 -1.44 -11.87 5.69
CA SER A 55 -1.10 -12.41 4.37
C SER A 55 0.39 -12.76 4.26
N ALA A 56 1.26 -11.93 4.84
CA ALA A 56 2.69 -12.24 4.93
C ALA A 56 2.94 -13.49 5.80
N ARG A 57 2.26 -13.59 6.97
CA ARG A 57 2.42 -14.72 7.88
C ARG A 57 1.97 -16.07 7.28
N GLU A 58 0.91 -16.05 6.48
CA GLU A 58 0.39 -17.26 5.81
C GLU A 58 1.37 -17.83 4.77
N ALA A 59 2.21 -16.97 4.18
CA ALA A 59 3.07 -17.31 3.05
C ALA A 59 4.58 -17.34 3.38
N ASN A 60 4.98 -16.99 4.61
CA ASN A 60 6.39 -16.88 4.95
C ASN A 60 6.70 -17.44 6.35
N ASP A 61 7.94 -17.91 6.52
CA ASP A 61 8.47 -18.42 7.78
C ASP A 61 8.83 -17.30 8.76
N VAL A 62 9.31 -16.17 8.23
CA VAL A 62 9.67 -14.99 9.01
C VAL A 62 8.97 -13.77 8.44
N VAL A 63 8.31 -12.98 9.31
CA VAL A 63 7.61 -11.75 8.93
C VAL A 63 8.23 -10.55 9.62
N VAL A 64 8.73 -9.63 8.80
CA VAL A 64 9.28 -8.33 9.22
C VAL A 64 8.30 -7.23 8.88
N VAL A 65 7.96 -6.38 9.84
CA VAL A 65 7.13 -5.18 9.58
C VAL A 65 7.95 -3.94 9.90
N SER A 66 8.12 -3.05 8.91
CA SER A 66 8.75 -1.77 9.21
C SER A 66 7.73 -0.75 9.72
N ILE A 67 8.15 0.06 10.69
CA ILE A 67 7.39 1.19 11.26
C ILE A 67 8.27 2.43 11.11
N PHE A 68 8.14 3.12 9.97
CA PHE A 68 8.97 4.29 9.68
C PHE A 68 8.18 5.41 9.01
N VAL A 69 8.01 6.53 9.71
CA VAL A 69 7.38 7.74 9.18
C VAL A 69 8.41 8.46 8.30
N ASN A 70 8.28 8.25 6.98
CA ASN A 70 9.24 8.75 6.00
C ASN A 70 9.07 10.25 5.73
N PRO A 71 10.02 11.12 6.08
CA PRO A 71 9.88 12.55 5.85
C PRO A 71 9.84 12.94 4.37
N LEU A 72 10.49 12.18 3.48
CA LEU A 72 10.62 12.50 2.06
C LEU A 72 9.29 12.44 1.27
N GLN A 73 8.28 11.76 1.80
CA GLN A 73 6.99 11.64 1.11
C GLN A 73 5.92 12.63 1.59
N PHE A 74 6.27 13.54 2.51
CA PHE A 74 5.39 14.59 2.99
C PHE A 74 5.75 15.91 2.30
N GLY A 75 4.75 16.53 1.65
CA GLY A 75 4.93 17.84 1.01
C GLY A 75 5.01 19.00 2.00
N GLU A 76 4.38 18.85 3.17
CA GLU A 76 4.32 19.87 4.21
C GLU A 76 4.84 19.32 5.55
N ALA A 77 5.67 20.11 6.23
CA ALA A 77 6.20 19.75 7.54
C ALA A 77 5.09 19.53 8.59
N ALA A 78 4.02 20.32 8.50
CA ALA A 78 2.87 20.19 9.41
C ALA A 78 2.16 18.84 9.32
N ASP A 79 2.10 18.24 8.13
CA ASP A 79 1.52 16.90 7.94
C ASP A 79 2.40 15.81 8.54
N LEU A 80 3.72 15.96 8.40
CA LEU A 80 4.70 15.06 9.02
C LEU A 80 4.64 15.11 10.56
N GLU A 81 4.51 16.31 11.12
CA GLU A 81 4.40 16.49 12.58
C GLU A 81 3.10 15.91 13.15
N ARG A 82 1.99 16.06 12.42
CA ARG A 82 0.68 15.55 12.82
C ARG A 82 0.51 14.05 12.60
N TYR A 83 1.43 13.43 11.89
CA TYR A 83 1.30 11.99 11.62
C TYR A 83 1.35 11.20 12.93
N PRO A 84 0.34 10.37 13.24
CA PRO A 84 0.23 9.71 14.51
C PRO A 84 1.36 8.68 14.70
N ARG A 85 1.89 8.64 15.93
CA ARG A 85 2.97 7.73 16.34
C ARG A 85 2.59 7.09 17.67
N ASN A 86 2.32 5.79 17.65
CA ASN A 86 2.06 5.01 18.86
C ASN A 86 2.68 3.62 18.70
N LEU A 87 3.98 3.52 18.96
CA LEU A 87 4.74 2.29 18.76
C LEU A 87 4.19 1.13 19.61
N GLU A 88 3.74 1.37 20.84
CA GLU A 88 3.23 0.29 21.70
C GLU A 88 1.95 -0.32 21.10
N ALA A 89 0.99 0.51 20.68
CA ALA A 89 -0.23 0.01 20.04
C ALA A 89 0.08 -0.70 18.69
N ASP A 90 1.07 -0.21 17.96
CA ASP A 90 1.53 -0.87 16.73
C ASP A 90 2.12 -2.26 17.05
N LEU A 91 2.97 -2.36 18.08
CA LEU A 91 3.56 -3.64 18.51
C LEU A 91 2.49 -4.63 19.00
N ASP A 92 1.48 -4.18 19.71
CA ASP A 92 0.38 -5.02 20.17
C ASP A 92 -0.44 -5.60 18.99
N LEU A 93 -0.69 -4.78 17.96
CA LEU A 93 -1.34 -5.24 16.73
C LEU A 93 -0.46 -6.24 15.98
N LEU A 94 0.85 -5.99 15.89
CA LEU A 94 1.79 -6.88 15.22
C LEU A 94 1.92 -8.24 15.92
N ASP A 95 1.93 -8.26 17.26
CA ASP A 95 1.87 -9.49 18.06
C ASP A 95 0.61 -10.30 17.72
N ALA A 96 -0.55 -9.64 17.72
CA ALA A 96 -1.82 -10.28 17.41
C ALA A 96 -1.90 -10.82 15.98
N CYS A 97 -1.11 -10.28 15.04
CA CYS A 97 -1.04 -10.71 13.64
C CYS A 97 0.09 -11.72 13.36
N GLY A 98 0.95 -12.00 14.33
CA GLY A 98 2.03 -12.98 14.20
C GLY A 98 3.26 -12.45 13.46
N ALA A 99 3.56 -11.15 13.52
CA ALA A 99 4.82 -10.61 13.06
C ALA A 99 5.98 -11.07 13.97
N ASP A 100 7.12 -11.43 13.39
CA ASP A 100 8.30 -11.87 14.14
C ASP A 100 9.21 -10.70 14.53
N ILE A 101 9.34 -9.70 13.64
CA ILE A 101 10.23 -8.54 13.84
C ILE A 101 9.47 -7.26 13.51
N ALA A 102 9.56 -6.28 14.41
CA ALA A 102 9.16 -4.90 14.17
C ALA A 102 10.43 -4.06 13.96
N PHE A 103 10.65 -3.59 12.75
CA PHE A 103 11.76 -2.70 12.40
C PHE A 103 11.30 -1.25 12.51
N ALA A 104 11.70 -0.58 13.61
CA ALA A 104 11.30 0.80 13.91
C ALA A 104 12.53 1.73 14.01
N PRO A 105 13.21 2.01 12.87
CA PRO A 105 14.42 2.82 12.86
C PRO A 105 14.11 4.31 13.11
N LEU A 106 15.11 5.04 13.59
CA LEU A 106 15.10 6.50 13.58
C LEU A 106 15.43 7.02 12.17
N ALA A 107 15.11 8.29 11.91
CA ALA A 107 15.36 8.91 10.62
C ALA A 107 16.87 8.91 10.25
N ASP A 108 17.75 9.07 11.22
CA ASP A 108 19.21 9.07 11.01
C ASP A 108 19.76 7.67 10.65
N GLU A 109 19.09 6.60 11.06
CA GLU A 109 19.43 5.24 10.61
C GLU A 109 19.05 5.05 9.12
N VAL A 110 17.88 5.55 8.72
CA VAL A 110 17.41 5.42 7.33
C VAL A 110 18.12 6.42 6.42
N TYR A 111 18.34 7.64 6.88
CA TYR A 111 18.97 8.75 6.15
C TYR A 111 20.13 9.34 6.95
N PRO A 112 21.29 8.65 7.02
CA PRO A 112 22.45 9.16 7.73
C PRO A 112 22.90 10.52 7.17
N GLY A 113 23.00 11.51 8.04
CA GLY A 113 23.33 12.87 7.65
C GLY A 113 22.20 13.67 7.01
N GLY A 114 20.95 13.19 7.11
CA GLY A 114 19.75 13.89 6.66
C GLY A 114 19.28 13.48 5.27
N GLU A 115 18.75 14.41 4.51
CA GLU A 115 18.12 14.14 3.23
C GLU A 115 19.11 13.56 2.19
N PRO A 116 18.82 12.43 1.53
CA PRO A 116 19.73 11.81 0.60
C PRO A 116 19.94 12.68 -0.65
N MET A 117 21.19 12.81 -1.08
CA MET A 117 21.56 13.55 -2.29
C MET A 117 21.16 12.83 -3.59
N VAL A 118 20.95 11.51 -3.52
CA VAL A 118 20.50 10.69 -4.66
C VAL A 118 19.16 10.08 -4.29
N ARG A 119 18.18 10.19 -5.17
CA ARG A 119 16.81 9.70 -4.97
C ARG A 119 16.32 8.93 -6.18
N ILE A 120 15.31 8.10 -5.98
CA ILE A 120 14.58 7.45 -7.07
C ILE A 120 13.55 8.43 -7.60
N SER A 121 13.48 8.58 -8.94
CA SER A 121 12.40 9.29 -9.61
C SER A 121 11.31 8.33 -10.03
N SER A 122 10.06 8.67 -9.76
CA SER A 122 8.87 7.93 -10.21
C SER A 122 8.52 8.16 -11.69
N GLY A 123 9.21 9.07 -12.35
CA GLY A 123 9.07 9.37 -13.77
C GLY A 123 7.63 9.77 -14.17
N ALA A 124 7.28 9.51 -15.43
CA ALA A 124 5.96 9.83 -15.96
C ALA A 124 4.83 9.06 -15.28
N LEU A 125 5.09 7.83 -14.83
CA LEU A 125 4.10 6.99 -14.14
C LEU A 125 3.69 7.60 -12.80
N GLY A 126 4.64 8.23 -12.09
CA GLY A 126 4.39 8.89 -10.82
C GLY A 126 3.84 10.33 -10.94
N ALA A 127 3.79 10.90 -12.16
CA ALA A 127 3.29 12.26 -12.36
C ALA A 127 1.77 12.37 -12.55
N LYS A 128 1.06 11.24 -12.67
CA LYS A 128 -0.39 11.16 -12.88
C LYS A 128 -1.13 10.98 -11.55
N PHE A 129 -2.46 11.15 -11.56
CA PHE A 129 -3.38 10.80 -10.47
C PHE A 129 -2.91 11.33 -9.09
N GLU A 130 -2.59 10.43 -8.16
CA GLU A 130 -2.10 10.81 -6.82
C GLU A 130 -0.82 11.62 -6.87
N GLY A 131 0.08 11.33 -7.82
CA GLY A 131 1.31 12.09 -7.98
C GLY A 131 1.10 13.51 -8.51
N ALA A 132 0.07 13.73 -9.35
CA ALA A 132 -0.32 15.07 -9.77
C ALA A 132 -0.86 15.90 -8.60
N SER A 133 -1.64 15.26 -7.71
CA SER A 133 -2.19 15.89 -6.50
C SER A 133 -1.16 16.11 -5.41
N ARG A 134 -0.06 15.35 -5.41
CA ARG A 134 0.99 15.35 -4.37
C ARG A 134 2.38 15.32 -5.01
N PRO A 135 2.86 16.41 -5.63
CA PRO A 135 4.17 16.45 -6.30
C PRO A 135 5.32 16.01 -5.37
N GLY A 136 6.21 15.14 -5.87
CA GLY A 136 7.35 14.58 -5.13
C GLY A 136 7.01 13.44 -4.17
N HIS A 137 5.74 13.17 -3.89
CA HIS A 137 5.32 12.11 -2.97
C HIS A 137 5.87 10.74 -3.35
N PHE A 138 5.72 10.35 -4.61
CA PHE A 138 6.17 9.03 -5.05
C PHE A 138 7.70 8.91 -5.15
N ASP A 139 8.41 9.98 -5.46
CA ASP A 139 9.88 9.96 -5.43
C ASP A 139 10.38 9.69 -4.01
N GLY A 140 9.76 10.34 -3.02
CA GLY A 140 10.03 10.07 -1.61
C GLY A 140 9.64 8.66 -1.18
N ALA A 141 8.45 8.18 -1.60
CA ALA A 141 7.96 6.86 -1.27
C ALA A 141 8.83 5.74 -1.90
N LEU A 142 9.19 5.85 -3.17
CA LEU A 142 10.04 4.87 -3.84
C LEU A 142 11.47 4.86 -3.26
N THR A 143 11.99 6.03 -2.89
CA THR A 143 13.31 6.13 -2.26
C THR A 143 13.35 5.38 -0.92
N VAL A 144 12.34 5.54 -0.06
CA VAL A 144 12.31 4.80 1.21
C VAL A 144 12.02 3.31 0.98
N VAL A 145 11.10 2.97 0.07
CA VAL A 145 10.79 1.57 -0.23
C VAL A 145 12.02 0.85 -0.74
N ALA A 146 12.81 1.44 -1.66
CA ALA A 146 14.07 0.86 -2.11
C ALA A 146 15.03 0.58 -0.95
N LYS A 147 15.17 1.50 0.01
CA LYS A 147 16.00 1.28 1.21
C LYS A 147 15.45 0.15 2.07
N LEU A 148 14.13 0.14 2.31
CA LEU A 148 13.50 -0.90 3.11
C LEU A 148 13.60 -2.29 2.44
N LEU A 149 13.49 -2.36 1.12
CA LEU A 149 13.72 -3.61 0.37
C LEU A 149 15.17 -4.10 0.55
N HIS A 150 16.16 -3.21 0.55
CA HIS A 150 17.55 -3.58 0.84
C HIS A 150 17.75 -4.00 2.30
N TYR A 151 17.14 -3.30 3.25
CA TYR A 151 17.23 -3.67 4.67
C TYR A 151 16.58 -5.02 4.98
N GLY A 152 15.49 -5.33 4.27
CA GLY A 152 14.77 -6.60 4.39
C GLY A 152 15.36 -7.77 3.60
N LEU A 153 16.47 -7.57 2.86
CA LEU A 153 17.12 -8.68 2.15
C LEU A 153 17.47 -9.80 3.15
N PRO A 154 17.05 -11.05 2.89
CA PRO A 154 17.38 -12.15 3.77
C PRO A 154 18.90 -12.33 3.91
N PRO A 155 19.45 -12.38 5.13
CA PRO A 155 20.89 -12.54 5.35
C PRO A 155 21.39 -13.95 5.08
N VAL A 156 20.48 -14.90 4.89
CA VAL A 156 20.74 -16.29 4.49
C VAL A 156 19.84 -16.65 3.33
N PRO A 157 20.14 -17.70 2.53
CA PRO A 157 19.29 -18.07 1.39
C PRO A 157 17.83 -18.30 1.81
N ALA A 158 16.92 -17.50 1.26
CA ALA A 158 15.48 -17.57 1.51
C ALA A 158 14.72 -16.90 0.36
N ASP A 159 13.47 -17.33 0.14
CA ASP A 159 12.55 -16.58 -0.71
C ASP A 159 12.24 -15.24 -0.07
N TYR A 160 12.17 -14.18 -0.89
CA TYR A 160 11.92 -12.83 -0.39
C TYR A 160 10.70 -12.22 -1.01
N ARG A 161 9.72 -11.82 -0.19
CA ARG A 161 8.47 -11.19 -0.61
C ARG A 161 8.25 -9.89 0.15
N ALA A 162 7.69 -8.89 -0.54
CA ALA A 162 7.28 -7.62 0.09
C ALA A 162 5.80 -7.35 -0.21
N TYR A 163 5.03 -7.00 0.85
CA TYR A 163 3.57 -6.92 0.83
C TYR A 163 3.09 -5.49 0.83
N PHE A 164 2.24 -5.14 -0.14
CA PHE A 164 1.66 -3.80 -0.30
C PHE A 164 0.15 -3.89 -0.50
N GLY A 165 -0.58 -2.92 0.04
CA GLY A 165 -2.03 -2.85 -0.11
C GLY A 165 -2.45 -2.44 -1.53
N GLN A 166 -3.40 -3.16 -2.13
CA GLN A 166 -3.99 -2.78 -3.41
C GLN A 166 -4.78 -1.47 -3.35
N LYS A 167 -5.17 -1.02 -2.15
CA LYS A 167 -5.82 0.28 -1.97
C LYS A 167 -5.00 1.43 -2.54
N ASP A 168 -3.70 1.43 -2.35
CA ASP A 168 -2.77 2.43 -2.88
C ASP A 168 -2.21 1.94 -4.24
N ALA A 169 -3.13 1.75 -5.20
CA ALA A 169 -2.89 1.05 -6.45
C ALA A 169 -1.76 1.67 -7.29
N GLN A 170 -1.68 2.99 -7.38
CA GLN A 170 -0.59 3.66 -8.10
C GLN A 170 0.75 3.42 -7.40
N GLN A 171 0.80 3.46 -6.08
CA GLN A 171 2.02 3.12 -5.33
C GLN A 171 2.46 1.68 -5.60
N LEU A 172 1.52 0.74 -5.57
CA LEU A 172 1.81 -0.67 -5.87
C LEU A 172 2.35 -0.87 -7.29
N ALA A 173 1.75 -0.20 -8.29
CA ALA A 173 2.23 -0.25 -9.68
C ALA A 173 3.66 0.31 -9.79
N LEU A 174 3.92 1.46 -9.16
CA LEU A 174 5.25 2.07 -9.12
C LEU A 174 6.29 1.20 -8.42
N VAL A 175 5.94 0.58 -7.29
CA VAL A 175 6.86 -0.32 -6.56
C VAL A 175 7.19 -1.56 -7.39
N ARG A 176 6.19 -2.16 -8.05
CA ARG A 176 6.41 -3.28 -8.99
C ARG A 176 7.32 -2.89 -10.14
N ARG A 177 7.07 -1.71 -10.72
CA ARG A 177 7.90 -1.19 -11.82
C ARG A 177 9.33 -0.92 -11.36
N MET A 178 9.50 -0.28 -10.21
CA MET A 178 10.83 -0.05 -9.60
C MET A 178 11.56 -1.37 -9.34
N ALA A 179 10.87 -2.36 -8.78
CA ALA A 179 11.49 -3.65 -8.50
C ALA A 179 11.97 -4.35 -9.78
N ALA A 180 11.18 -4.29 -10.85
CA ALA A 180 11.54 -4.85 -12.15
C ALA A 180 12.66 -4.07 -12.86
N ASP A 181 12.57 -2.72 -12.89
CA ASP A 181 13.53 -1.87 -13.60
C ASP A 181 14.92 -1.82 -12.94
N LEU A 182 14.98 -2.03 -11.63
CA LEU A 182 16.22 -1.96 -10.83
C LEU A 182 16.67 -3.34 -10.33
N ASP A 183 16.11 -4.42 -10.87
CA ASP A 183 16.47 -5.81 -10.56
C ASP A 183 16.50 -6.13 -9.05
N PHE A 184 15.51 -5.63 -8.30
CA PHE A 184 15.40 -6.01 -6.89
C PHE A 184 15.03 -7.50 -6.77
N PRO A 185 15.78 -8.30 -6.01
CA PRO A 185 15.52 -9.73 -5.85
C PRO A 185 14.37 -9.97 -4.86
N VAL A 186 13.18 -9.44 -5.16
CA VAL A 186 11.99 -9.49 -4.30
C VAL A 186 10.72 -9.67 -5.12
N GLU A 187 9.84 -10.55 -4.67
CA GLU A 187 8.48 -10.64 -5.20
C GLU A 187 7.57 -9.57 -4.55
N ILE A 188 6.93 -8.73 -5.35
CA ILE A 188 5.99 -7.71 -4.84
C ILE A 188 4.56 -8.26 -4.84
N VAL A 189 4.07 -8.54 -3.64
CA VAL A 189 2.74 -9.10 -3.41
C VAL A 189 1.73 -8.00 -3.12
N GLY A 190 0.64 -7.96 -3.90
CA GLY A 190 -0.47 -7.03 -3.69
C GLY A 190 -1.58 -7.67 -2.87
N VAL A 191 -1.88 -7.13 -1.68
CA VAL A 191 -2.94 -7.63 -0.80
C VAL A 191 -4.24 -6.86 -1.04
N PRO A 192 -5.39 -7.55 -1.17
CA PRO A 192 -6.68 -6.92 -1.45
C PRO A 192 -7.05 -5.81 -0.48
N THR A 193 -7.78 -4.81 -0.99
CA THR A 193 -8.30 -3.71 -0.17
C THR A 193 -9.25 -4.22 0.90
N VAL A 194 -8.93 -3.95 2.16
CA VAL A 194 -9.84 -4.22 3.28
C VAL A 194 -10.88 -3.11 3.36
N ARG A 195 -12.13 -3.49 3.56
CA ARG A 195 -13.27 -2.57 3.66
C ARG A 195 -14.01 -2.74 4.97
N ASP A 196 -14.59 -1.67 5.45
CA ASP A 196 -15.59 -1.72 6.52
C ASP A 196 -16.85 -2.47 6.04
N ALA A 197 -17.73 -2.85 6.97
CA ALA A 197 -18.96 -3.57 6.67
C ALA A 197 -19.93 -2.82 5.71
N ASP A 198 -19.80 -1.49 5.63
CA ASP A 198 -20.56 -0.63 4.72
C ASP A 198 -19.93 -0.47 3.33
N GLY A 199 -18.73 -1.07 3.12
CA GLY A 199 -18.00 -1.05 1.85
C GLY A 199 -16.91 0.03 1.76
N LEU A 200 -16.81 0.95 2.73
CA LEU A 200 -15.78 1.98 2.71
C LEU A 200 -14.38 1.35 2.85
N ALA A 201 -13.46 1.70 1.94
CA ALA A 201 -12.08 1.25 2.03
C ALA A 201 -11.42 1.77 3.32
N LEU A 202 -10.74 0.89 4.06
CA LEU A 202 -10.09 1.28 5.31
C LEU A 202 -8.96 2.28 5.09
N SER A 203 -9.00 3.36 5.85
CA SER A 203 -7.99 4.41 5.84
C SER A 203 -7.90 5.07 7.21
N SER A 204 -6.70 5.44 7.65
CA SER A 204 -6.51 6.27 8.85
C SER A 204 -7.23 7.63 8.75
N ARG A 205 -7.54 8.09 7.54
CA ARG A 205 -8.28 9.33 7.27
C ARG A 205 -9.78 9.22 7.54
N ASN A 206 -10.36 8.01 7.54
CA ASN A 206 -11.80 7.82 7.77
C ASN A 206 -12.28 8.36 9.13
N ARG A 207 -11.40 8.41 10.13
CA ARG A 207 -11.68 8.97 11.47
C ARG A 207 -12.00 10.47 11.46
N PHE A 208 -11.67 11.18 10.40
CA PHE A 208 -11.94 12.62 10.26
C PHE A 208 -13.28 12.91 9.57
N LEU A 209 -13.98 11.87 9.07
CA LEU A 209 -15.29 12.02 8.45
C LEU A 209 -16.38 12.16 9.53
N THR A 210 -17.30 13.11 9.33
CA THR A 210 -18.57 13.09 10.09
C THR A 210 -19.42 11.89 9.65
N PRO A 211 -20.46 11.49 10.41
CA PRO A 211 -21.37 10.41 10.00
C PRO A 211 -22.01 10.66 8.62
N GLU A 212 -22.39 11.90 8.33
CA GLU A 212 -22.98 12.30 7.04
C GLU A 212 -21.95 12.22 5.92
N GLN A 213 -20.72 12.69 6.16
CA GLN A 213 -19.61 12.58 5.21
C GLN A 213 -19.23 11.12 4.95
N ARG A 214 -19.23 10.30 5.99
CA ARG A 214 -18.98 8.86 5.84
C ARG A 214 -20.05 8.21 4.93
N THR A 215 -21.31 8.54 5.13
CA THR A 215 -22.41 8.06 4.28
C THR A 215 -22.23 8.54 2.83
N ALA A 216 -21.84 9.79 2.62
CA ALA A 216 -21.56 10.34 1.31
C ALA A 216 -20.37 9.62 0.62
N ALA A 217 -19.31 9.31 1.37
CA ALA A 217 -18.12 8.64 0.85
C ALA A 217 -18.39 7.24 0.27
N LEU A 218 -19.48 6.58 0.68
CA LEU A 218 -19.85 5.26 0.15
C LEU A 218 -20.15 5.27 -1.35
N VAL A 219 -20.43 6.43 -1.95
CA VAL A 219 -20.63 6.55 -3.41
C VAL A 219 -19.36 6.18 -4.19
N LEU A 220 -18.16 6.34 -3.60
CA LEU A 220 -16.90 5.95 -4.23
C LEU A 220 -16.89 4.44 -4.49
N HIS A 221 -17.14 3.67 -3.46
CA HIS A 221 -17.22 2.21 -3.58
C HIS A 221 -18.39 1.76 -4.48
N ARG A 222 -19.56 2.40 -4.38
CA ARG A 222 -20.73 2.05 -5.19
C ARG A 222 -20.48 2.28 -6.68
N SER A 223 -19.83 3.39 -7.05
CA SER A 223 -19.50 3.69 -8.44
C SER A 223 -18.46 2.72 -9.02
N LEU A 224 -17.47 2.32 -8.22
CA LEU A 224 -16.51 1.30 -8.60
C LEU A 224 -17.16 -0.08 -8.75
N SER A 225 -18.03 -0.46 -7.82
CA SER A 225 -18.79 -1.73 -7.88
C SER A 225 -19.69 -1.78 -9.10
N TYR A 226 -20.32 -0.65 -9.47
CA TYR A 226 -21.13 -0.55 -10.69
C TYR A 226 -20.32 -0.87 -11.95
N LEU A 227 -19.11 -0.33 -12.08
CA LEU A 227 -18.21 -0.63 -13.20
C LEU A 227 -17.72 -2.08 -13.15
N LYS A 228 -17.44 -2.60 -11.96
CA LYS A 228 -17.01 -4.00 -11.79
C LYS A 228 -18.09 -4.98 -12.20
N GLU A 229 -19.33 -4.76 -11.81
CA GLU A 229 -20.46 -5.62 -12.20
C GLU A 229 -20.65 -5.67 -13.72
N GLN A 230 -20.41 -4.56 -14.42
CA GLN A 230 -20.45 -4.53 -15.90
C GLN A 230 -19.29 -5.32 -16.50
N ALA A 231 -18.08 -5.12 -15.97
CA ALA A 231 -16.91 -5.86 -16.41
C ALA A 231 -17.09 -7.38 -16.22
N ASP A 232 -17.61 -7.81 -15.05
CA ASP A 232 -17.86 -9.21 -14.74
C ASP A 232 -18.93 -9.85 -15.66
N ARG A 233 -19.82 -9.02 -16.23
CA ARG A 233 -20.83 -9.45 -17.21
C ARG A 233 -20.35 -9.29 -18.66
N HIS A 234 -19.13 -8.84 -18.88
CA HIS A 234 -18.60 -8.49 -20.19
C HIS A 234 -19.48 -7.47 -20.96
N GLU A 235 -20.07 -6.53 -20.21
CA GLU A 235 -20.84 -5.41 -20.76
C GLU A 235 -19.91 -4.20 -21.03
N PRO A 236 -20.31 -3.24 -21.88
CA PRO A 236 -19.62 -1.95 -21.97
C PRO A 236 -19.63 -1.23 -20.63
N LEU A 237 -18.51 -0.57 -20.29
CA LEU A 237 -18.39 0.16 -19.03
C LEU A 237 -19.05 1.53 -19.12
N ASP A 238 -20.15 1.74 -18.38
CA ASP A 238 -20.84 3.02 -18.29
C ASP A 238 -20.14 3.98 -17.31
N VAL A 239 -18.96 4.46 -17.69
CA VAL A 239 -18.20 5.45 -16.92
C VAL A 239 -19.01 6.75 -16.72
N LYS A 240 -19.88 7.11 -17.69
CA LYS A 240 -20.74 8.30 -17.57
C LYS A 240 -21.80 8.13 -16.48
N GLY A 241 -22.40 6.95 -16.37
CA GLY A 241 -23.32 6.59 -15.30
C GLY A 241 -22.63 6.60 -13.93
N ALA A 242 -21.43 6.00 -13.82
CA ALA A 242 -20.65 6.05 -12.60
C ALA A 242 -20.32 7.49 -12.17
N LEU A 243 -19.93 8.35 -13.11
CA LEU A 243 -19.71 9.78 -12.87
C LEU A 243 -21.00 10.51 -12.43
N ALA A 244 -22.14 10.19 -13.02
CA ALA A 244 -23.43 10.76 -12.64
C ALA A 244 -23.82 10.36 -11.21
N MET A 245 -23.56 9.10 -10.80
CA MET A 245 -23.78 8.65 -9.42
C MET A 245 -22.98 9.48 -8.43
N ILE A 246 -21.69 9.72 -8.70
CA ILE A 246 -20.82 10.50 -7.81
C ILE A 246 -21.31 11.95 -7.73
N ARG A 247 -21.58 12.58 -8.86
CA ARG A 247 -22.05 13.97 -8.96
C ARG A 247 -23.42 14.21 -8.31
N SER A 248 -24.22 13.16 -8.12
CA SER A 248 -25.51 13.27 -7.41
C SER A 248 -25.34 13.50 -5.91
N VAL A 249 -24.16 13.25 -5.34
CA VAL A 249 -23.86 13.42 -3.91
C VAL A 249 -23.12 14.74 -3.68
N ARG A 250 -23.85 15.76 -3.21
CA ARG A 250 -23.35 17.14 -3.06
C ARG A 250 -22.10 17.31 -2.19
N GLN A 251 -21.85 16.40 -1.26
CA GLN A 251 -20.72 16.46 -0.32
C GLN A 251 -19.44 15.84 -0.90
N VAL A 252 -19.48 15.33 -2.12
CA VAL A 252 -18.36 14.69 -2.78
C VAL A 252 -17.89 15.54 -3.94
N ASP A 253 -16.66 16.01 -3.84
CA ASP A 253 -15.97 16.72 -4.91
C ASP A 253 -14.98 15.76 -5.57
N LEU A 254 -15.28 15.37 -6.81
CA LEU A 254 -14.53 14.36 -7.55
C LEU A 254 -13.27 14.97 -8.15
N ASP A 255 -12.09 14.43 -7.77
CA ASP A 255 -10.83 14.77 -8.43
C ASP A 255 -10.71 14.02 -9.78
N TYR A 256 -10.89 12.70 -9.76
CA TYR A 256 -10.89 11.84 -10.95
C TYR A 256 -11.64 10.52 -10.73
N LEU A 257 -12.17 9.97 -11.81
CA LEU A 257 -12.56 8.55 -11.98
C LEU A 257 -12.02 8.11 -13.34
N GLU A 258 -11.06 7.18 -13.31
CA GLU A 258 -10.38 6.72 -14.53
C GLU A 258 -10.33 5.18 -14.56
N VAL A 259 -10.47 4.64 -15.78
CA VAL A 259 -10.23 3.21 -16.08
C VAL A 259 -8.92 3.14 -16.84
N VAL A 260 -7.95 2.43 -16.28
CA VAL A 260 -6.58 2.41 -16.75
C VAL A 260 -6.03 0.98 -16.91
N ASP A 261 -5.00 0.83 -17.71
CA ASP A 261 -4.18 -0.37 -17.73
C ASP A 261 -3.48 -0.54 -16.37
N PRO A 262 -3.53 -1.73 -15.73
CA PRO A 262 -3.02 -1.92 -14.37
C PRO A 262 -1.48 -1.83 -14.24
N VAL A 263 -0.74 -1.88 -15.36
CA VAL A 263 0.73 -1.83 -15.38
C VAL A 263 1.25 -0.45 -15.77
N SER A 264 0.74 0.09 -16.87
CA SER A 264 1.19 1.38 -17.43
C SER A 264 0.43 2.58 -16.86
N LEU A 265 -0.72 2.35 -16.24
CA LEU A 265 -1.68 3.38 -15.80
C LEU A 265 -2.11 4.32 -16.93
N GLU A 266 -2.05 3.84 -18.19
CA GLU A 266 -2.58 4.57 -19.32
C GLU A 266 -4.11 4.42 -19.40
N PRO A 267 -4.84 5.51 -19.69
CA PRO A 267 -6.30 5.46 -19.78
C PRO A 267 -6.79 4.50 -20.86
N LEU A 268 -7.77 3.65 -20.52
CA LEU A 268 -8.43 2.71 -21.41
C LEU A 268 -9.86 3.13 -21.80
N ALA A 269 -10.33 4.26 -21.26
CA ALA A 269 -11.74 4.67 -21.29
C ALA A 269 -12.38 4.77 -22.67
N PHE A 270 -11.60 5.04 -23.72
CA PHE A 270 -12.15 5.17 -25.08
C PHE A 270 -12.56 3.83 -25.70
N ASN A 271 -11.94 2.73 -25.29
CA ASN A 271 -12.19 1.41 -25.87
C ASN A 271 -13.24 0.60 -25.10
N CYS A 272 -13.59 1.02 -23.88
CA CYS A 272 -14.44 0.23 -22.98
C CYS A 272 -15.91 0.70 -22.92
N GLN A 273 -16.24 1.88 -23.47
CA GLN A 273 -17.59 2.47 -23.35
C GLN A 273 -18.59 1.98 -24.41
N ASP A 274 -18.12 1.61 -25.58
CA ASP A 274 -18.99 1.25 -26.72
C ASP A 274 -18.89 -0.23 -27.11
N THR A 275 -17.99 -0.96 -26.49
CA THR A 275 -17.78 -2.40 -26.75
C THR A 275 -17.77 -3.19 -25.45
N PRO A 276 -18.18 -4.49 -25.50
CA PRO A 276 -18.07 -5.36 -24.34
C PRO A 276 -16.65 -5.33 -23.76
N PHE A 277 -16.56 -5.16 -22.44
CA PHE A 277 -15.28 -5.13 -21.77
C PHE A 277 -14.62 -6.51 -21.80
N THR A 278 -13.35 -6.54 -22.20
CA THR A 278 -12.52 -7.73 -22.22
C THR A 278 -11.10 -7.39 -21.76
N GLY A 279 -10.46 -8.34 -21.06
CA GLY A 279 -9.11 -8.16 -20.52
C GLY A 279 -9.10 -7.65 -19.08
N GLU A 280 -7.97 -7.09 -18.67
CA GLU A 280 -7.79 -6.54 -17.31
C GLU A 280 -7.71 -5.02 -17.34
N ALA A 281 -8.34 -4.37 -16.37
CA ALA A 281 -8.21 -2.95 -16.13
C ALA A 281 -8.24 -2.65 -14.63
N LEU A 282 -7.95 -1.40 -14.29
CA LEU A 282 -8.04 -0.86 -12.95
C LEU A 282 -8.88 0.41 -12.99
N ALA A 283 -10.02 0.41 -12.28
CA ALA A 283 -10.77 1.63 -12.07
C ALA A 283 -10.23 2.33 -10.82
N LEU A 284 -9.78 3.56 -10.98
CA LEU A 284 -9.23 4.42 -9.94
C LEU A 284 -10.16 5.59 -9.67
N ILE A 285 -10.36 5.93 -8.40
CA ILE A 285 -11.13 7.10 -8.00
C ILE A 285 -10.43 7.86 -6.88
N ALA A 286 -10.47 9.20 -6.98
CA ALA A 286 -10.15 10.08 -5.87
C ALA A 286 -11.19 11.19 -5.76
N ALA A 287 -11.57 11.52 -4.53
CA ALA A 287 -12.52 12.58 -4.25
C ALA A 287 -12.27 13.21 -2.89
N ARG A 288 -12.69 14.47 -2.73
CA ARG A 288 -12.81 15.12 -1.43
C ARG A 288 -14.21 14.95 -0.89
N VAL A 289 -14.31 14.58 0.38
CA VAL A 289 -15.57 14.50 1.12
C VAL A 289 -15.44 15.43 2.33
N GLY A 290 -15.98 16.63 2.22
CA GLY A 290 -15.60 17.73 3.10
C GLY A 290 -14.10 18.03 2.94
N ASP A 291 -13.37 18.10 4.05
CA ASP A 291 -11.92 18.35 4.04
C ASP A 291 -11.08 17.09 3.84
N VAL A 292 -11.72 15.91 3.78
CA VAL A 292 -11.01 14.62 3.72
C VAL A 292 -10.92 14.13 2.28
N ARG A 293 -9.68 14.00 1.79
CA ARG A 293 -9.43 13.39 0.48
C ARG A 293 -9.30 11.88 0.64
N LEU A 294 -10.13 11.15 -0.11
CA LEU A 294 -10.21 9.70 -0.13
C LEU A 294 -9.84 9.15 -1.50
N ILE A 295 -9.25 7.99 -1.51
CA ILE A 295 -8.98 7.20 -2.72
C ILE A 295 -9.55 5.80 -2.57
N ASP A 296 -9.95 5.22 -3.68
CA ASP A 296 -10.37 3.83 -3.78
C ASP A 296 -10.08 3.30 -5.19
N ASN A 297 -10.17 2.00 -5.36
CA ASN A 297 -10.01 1.35 -6.66
C ASN A 297 -10.63 -0.03 -6.69
N VAL A 298 -10.80 -0.57 -7.91
CA VAL A 298 -11.23 -1.94 -8.13
C VAL A 298 -10.58 -2.50 -9.41
N ARG A 299 -10.17 -3.76 -9.39
CA ARG A 299 -9.76 -4.48 -10.60
C ARG A 299 -10.99 -4.91 -11.37
N LEU A 300 -10.93 -4.75 -12.70
CA LEU A 300 -11.93 -5.13 -13.66
C LEU A 300 -11.35 -6.25 -14.54
N GLY A 301 -12.12 -7.33 -14.72
CA GLY A 301 -11.69 -8.52 -15.45
C GLY A 301 -11.24 -9.65 -14.56
#